data_b3cc374609d859fc8e543988cf8ef639
#
_entry.id   b3cc374609d859fc8e543988cf8ef639
#
_cell.length_a   1.000
_cell.length_b   1.000
_cell.length_c   1.000
_cell.angle_alpha   90.00
_cell.angle_beta   90.00
_cell.angle_gamma   90.00
#
_symmetry.space_group_name_H-M   'P 1'
#
loop_
_entity.id
_entity.type
_entity.pdbx_description
1 polymer ?
#
loop_
_entity_poly.entity_id
_entity_poly.type
_entity_poly.pdbx_seq_one_letter_code
_entity_poly.pdbx_strand_id
1 'polypeptide(L)'
;EIEKFEKNLASYVGTKFAVAVSSGNSALHLSLMALGISKSSKVVTSTNSFIASANCIQMANAKPVLADINPNDGNIDLSSVKTPVDAVIPVHIYGNPCDFDSVKSFSEENKIPIVEDACQAHGAIYKNKKVGSISDIGCFSFYPTKNMTVGGDGGIATTNDEEIMKKINSMRDNGRGETRNTFDKFGYTMRLNSVNAAIGRIQLKGLDKKNQRRQEIAELYKENLNDDIMLKENPDGKSVYHQIVIKHEKRDQIQKQLTKNNIQTAIHYPIPIHKQPIYQSLNLKLENSEIFSSQILSLPSYPMIDDESIITVCNEINKFL
;
A
#
# COMPACT_ATOMS: atom_id res chain seq x y z
N GLU A 1 -24.28 -0.23 -9.13
CA GLU A 1 -23.09 -1.04 -9.10
C GLU A 1 -22.09 -0.53 -8.06
N ILE A 2 -21.87 0.79 -7.96
CA ILE A 2 -20.92 1.39 -6.99
C ILE A 2 -21.32 0.98 -5.56
N GLU A 3 -22.54 1.24 -5.12
CA GLU A 3 -23.00 0.86 -3.78
C GLU A 3 -22.89 -0.65 -3.49
N LYS A 4 -23.16 -1.49 -4.50
CA LYS A 4 -22.99 -2.94 -4.35
C LYS A 4 -21.52 -3.31 -4.18
N PHE A 5 -20.62 -2.64 -4.90
CA PHE A 5 -19.18 -2.86 -4.76
C PHE A 5 -18.68 -2.41 -3.39
N GLU A 6 -19.09 -1.22 -2.94
CA GLU A 6 -18.78 -0.70 -1.61
C GLU A 6 -19.22 -1.66 -0.48
N LYS A 7 -20.47 -2.13 -0.53
CA LYS A 7 -20.97 -3.11 0.44
C LYS A 7 -20.21 -4.44 0.41
N ASN A 8 -19.90 -4.95 -0.78
CA ASN A 8 -19.16 -6.19 -0.92
C ASN A 8 -17.74 -6.06 -0.36
N LEU A 9 -17.05 -4.93 -0.64
CA LEU A 9 -15.68 -4.73 -0.16
C LEU A 9 -15.66 -4.46 1.35
N ALA A 10 -16.57 -3.64 1.89
CA ALA A 10 -16.71 -3.44 3.32
C ALA A 10 -16.88 -4.77 4.08
N SER A 11 -17.79 -5.62 3.58
CA SER A 11 -17.99 -6.97 4.13
C SER A 11 -16.73 -7.84 4.02
N TYR A 12 -16.03 -7.80 2.88
CA TYR A 12 -14.81 -8.56 2.66
C TYR A 12 -13.67 -8.15 3.60
N VAL A 13 -13.48 -6.84 3.78
CA VAL A 13 -12.43 -6.28 4.65
C VAL A 13 -12.80 -6.43 6.12
N GLY A 14 -14.10 -6.38 6.46
CA GLY A 14 -14.61 -6.46 7.83
C GLY A 14 -14.87 -5.08 8.46
N THR A 15 -15.26 -4.10 7.64
CA THR A 15 -15.68 -2.76 8.09
C THR A 15 -17.17 -2.54 7.88
N LYS A 16 -17.73 -1.52 8.54
CA LYS A 16 -19.13 -1.14 8.35
C LYS A 16 -19.36 -0.43 7.01
N PHE A 17 -18.40 0.38 6.59
CA PHE A 17 -18.53 1.26 5.44
C PHE A 17 -17.31 1.16 4.51
N ALA A 18 -17.57 1.38 3.23
CA ALA A 18 -16.55 1.61 2.21
C ALA A 18 -17.04 2.68 1.25
N VAL A 19 -16.15 3.52 0.75
CA VAL A 19 -16.44 4.63 -0.19
C VAL A 19 -15.51 4.53 -1.38
N ALA A 20 -16.05 4.14 -2.54
CA ALA A 20 -15.27 3.97 -3.78
C ALA A 20 -14.92 5.32 -4.41
N VAL A 21 -13.66 5.46 -4.81
CA VAL A 21 -13.08 6.70 -5.35
C VAL A 21 -12.26 6.42 -6.61
N SER A 22 -11.77 7.48 -7.26
CA SER A 22 -11.09 7.39 -8.56
C SER A 22 -9.70 6.73 -8.51
N SER A 23 -9.04 6.67 -7.35
CA SER A 23 -7.71 6.06 -7.20
C SER A 23 -7.37 5.82 -5.72
N GLY A 24 -6.32 5.01 -5.44
CA GLY A 24 -5.77 4.88 -4.09
C GLY A 24 -5.28 6.21 -3.52
N ASN A 25 -4.66 7.05 -4.36
CA ASN A 25 -4.24 8.39 -3.96
C ASN A 25 -5.44 9.26 -3.53
N SER A 26 -6.56 9.19 -4.26
CA SER A 26 -7.80 9.86 -3.88
C SER A 26 -8.37 9.33 -2.57
N ALA A 27 -8.26 8.02 -2.31
CA ALA A 27 -8.68 7.42 -1.04
C ALA A 27 -7.87 8.01 0.13
N LEU A 28 -6.54 7.99 0.03
CA LEU A 28 -5.63 8.55 1.04
C LEU A 28 -5.89 10.05 1.27
N HIS A 29 -5.97 10.84 0.19
CA HIS A 29 -6.20 12.28 0.26
C HIS A 29 -7.52 12.62 0.96
N LEU A 30 -8.64 12.04 0.50
CA LEU A 30 -9.95 12.31 1.09
C LEU A 30 -10.05 11.80 2.54
N SER A 31 -9.34 10.73 2.90
CA SER A 31 -9.24 10.24 4.27
C SER A 31 -8.57 11.24 5.20
N LEU A 32 -7.44 11.81 4.78
CA LEU A 32 -6.77 12.87 5.54
C LEU A 32 -7.67 14.10 5.74
N MET A 33 -8.35 14.53 4.68
CA MET A 33 -9.29 15.65 4.78
C MET A 33 -10.50 15.36 5.69
N ALA A 34 -11.02 14.12 5.66
CA ALA A 34 -12.13 13.71 6.53
C ALA A 34 -11.75 13.74 8.01
N LEU A 35 -10.47 13.49 8.33
CA LEU A 35 -9.88 13.59 9.65
C LEU A 35 -9.54 15.04 10.06
N GLY A 36 -9.74 16.03 9.19
CA GLY A 36 -9.45 17.44 9.47
C GLY A 36 -7.98 17.83 9.26
N ILE A 37 -7.18 16.98 8.63
CA ILE A 37 -5.79 17.29 8.28
C ILE A 37 -5.76 18.45 7.27
N SER A 38 -4.92 19.44 7.53
CA SER A 38 -4.88 20.71 6.80
C SER A 38 -3.48 21.34 6.82
N LYS A 39 -3.36 22.61 6.40
CA LYS A 39 -2.10 23.34 6.19
C LYS A 39 -1.13 23.35 7.38
N SER A 40 -1.62 23.35 8.61
CA SER A 40 -0.79 23.33 9.82
C SER A 40 -0.33 21.94 10.22
N SER A 41 -0.99 20.90 9.69
CA SER A 41 -0.78 19.51 10.08
C SER A 41 0.51 18.93 9.51
N LYS A 42 1.08 17.98 10.25
CA LYS A 42 2.19 17.12 9.83
C LYS A 42 1.72 15.68 9.84
N VAL A 43 1.99 14.96 8.77
CA VAL A 43 1.60 13.55 8.66
C VAL A 43 2.82 12.70 8.37
N VAL A 44 3.03 11.65 9.16
CA VAL A 44 4.15 10.73 8.94
C VAL A 44 3.77 9.57 8.03
N THR A 45 4.67 9.22 7.12
CA THR A 45 4.59 8.01 6.29
C THR A 45 5.98 7.45 5.99
N SER A 46 6.04 6.23 5.48
CA SER A 46 7.28 5.57 5.07
C SER A 46 7.92 6.25 3.86
N THR A 47 9.25 6.35 3.88
CA THR A 47 10.01 6.78 2.68
C THR A 47 10.13 5.68 1.63
N ASN A 48 9.97 4.40 2.00
CA ASN A 48 9.93 3.25 1.07
C ASN A 48 8.49 2.95 0.68
N SER A 49 7.96 3.71 -0.25
CA SER A 49 6.62 3.52 -0.80
C SER A 49 6.51 4.13 -2.19
N PHE A 50 5.38 3.88 -2.86
CA PHE A 50 5.00 4.70 -4.01
C PHE A 50 4.76 6.14 -3.57
N ILE A 51 5.15 7.08 -4.40
CA ILE A 51 5.13 8.51 -4.06
C ILE A 51 3.74 9.04 -3.64
N ALA A 52 2.67 8.36 -4.00
CA ALA A 52 1.30 8.73 -3.64
C ALA A 52 1.07 8.78 -2.12
N SER A 53 1.77 7.94 -1.32
CA SER A 53 1.69 7.94 0.14
C SER A 53 2.17 9.28 0.76
N ALA A 54 3.09 10.00 0.09
CA ALA A 54 3.52 11.33 0.50
C ALA A 54 2.76 12.45 -0.23
N ASN A 55 2.43 12.26 -1.52
CA ASN A 55 1.71 13.27 -2.29
C ASN A 55 0.31 13.54 -1.76
N CYS A 56 -0.40 12.53 -1.23
CA CYS A 56 -1.73 12.73 -0.63
C CYS A 56 -1.67 13.70 0.57
N ILE A 57 -0.56 13.73 1.30
CA ILE A 57 -0.32 14.66 2.41
C ILE A 57 -0.22 16.09 1.89
N GLN A 58 0.58 16.31 0.82
CA GLN A 58 0.68 17.63 0.20
C GLN A 58 -0.64 18.07 -0.45
N MET A 59 -1.39 17.14 -1.05
CA MET A 59 -2.73 17.43 -1.59
C MET A 59 -3.71 17.89 -0.51
N ALA A 60 -3.58 17.39 0.73
CA ALA A 60 -4.32 17.87 1.90
C ALA A 60 -3.75 19.18 2.47
N ASN A 61 -2.80 19.84 1.79
CA ASN A 61 -2.05 21.00 2.25
C ASN A 61 -1.25 20.77 3.54
N ALA A 62 -1.03 19.53 3.96
CA ALA A 62 -0.23 19.18 5.13
C ALA A 62 1.25 18.99 4.78
N LYS A 63 2.09 18.89 5.80
CA LYS A 63 3.54 18.69 5.67
C LYS A 63 3.87 17.20 5.84
N PRO A 64 4.49 16.53 4.85
CA PRO A 64 4.94 15.17 5.02
C PRO A 64 6.15 15.09 5.95
N VAL A 65 6.11 14.15 6.88
CA VAL A 65 7.23 13.67 7.68
C VAL A 65 7.58 12.28 7.17
N LEU A 66 8.79 12.10 6.65
CA LEU A 66 9.21 10.82 6.08
C LEU A 66 10.03 10.05 7.12
N ALA A 67 9.52 8.88 7.51
CA ALA A 67 10.19 7.97 8.43
C ALA A 67 11.08 7.00 7.65
N ASP A 68 12.15 6.53 8.28
CA ASP A 68 12.98 5.45 7.77
C ASP A 68 12.23 4.10 7.89
N ILE A 69 12.87 3.02 7.55
CA ILE A 69 12.28 1.69 7.46
C ILE A 69 13.03 0.65 8.31
N ASN A 70 12.34 -0.42 8.64
CA ASN A 70 12.96 -1.65 9.07
C ASN A 70 13.66 -2.31 7.86
N PRO A 71 15.00 -2.51 7.90
CA PRO A 71 15.74 -3.04 6.76
C PRO A 71 15.48 -4.53 6.45
N ASN A 72 14.72 -5.24 7.31
CA ASN A 72 14.39 -6.64 7.10
C ASN A 72 13.15 -6.86 6.24
N ASP A 73 12.18 -5.96 6.32
CA ASP A 73 10.88 -6.10 5.64
C ASP A 73 10.48 -4.88 4.79
N GLY A 74 11.19 -3.76 4.94
CA GLY A 74 10.94 -2.53 4.19
C GLY A 74 9.75 -1.70 4.68
N ASN A 75 9.08 -2.10 5.77
CA ASN A 75 7.98 -1.35 6.37
C ASN A 75 8.48 -0.18 7.23
N ILE A 76 7.58 0.71 7.60
CA ILE A 76 7.89 1.94 8.36
C ILE A 76 8.53 1.62 9.72
N ASP A 77 9.58 2.38 10.08
CA ASP A 77 10.15 2.43 11.43
C ASP A 77 9.83 3.77 12.09
N LEU A 78 8.85 3.76 12.98
CA LEU A 78 8.40 4.95 13.69
C LEU A 78 9.37 5.41 14.78
N SER A 79 10.34 4.59 15.20
CA SER A 79 11.39 4.98 16.16
C SER A 79 12.28 6.10 15.61
N SER A 80 12.35 6.23 14.28
CA SER A 80 13.07 7.30 13.58
C SER A 80 12.39 8.68 13.67
N VAL A 81 11.11 8.73 14.06
CA VAL A 81 10.31 9.97 14.09
C VAL A 81 10.57 10.74 15.37
N LYS A 82 11.13 11.96 15.26
CA LYS A 82 11.50 12.82 16.39
C LYS A 82 10.67 14.10 16.49
N THR A 83 9.75 14.32 15.55
CA THR A 83 8.91 15.53 15.51
C THR A 83 7.46 15.16 15.81
N PRO A 84 6.69 16.02 16.52
CA PRO A 84 5.25 15.83 16.66
C PRO A 84 4.56 15.78 15.30
N VAL A 85 3.58 14.88 15.17
CA VAL A 85 2.76 14.69 13.98
C VAL A 85 1.29 14.61 14.35
N ASP A 86 0.40 14.85 13.37
CA ASP A 86 -1.06 14.92 13.58
C ASP A 86 -1.79 13.70 13.00
N ALA A 87 -1.10 12.87 12.24
CA ALA A 87 -1.59 11.56 11.74
C ALA A 87 -0.44 10.68 11.30
N VAL A 88 -0.69 9.37 11.18
CA VAL A 88 0.25 8.39 10.62
C VAL A 88 -0.38 7.63 9.46
N ILE A 89 0.40 7.46 8.38
CA ILE A 89 0.05 6.61 7.23
C ILE A 89 1.06 5.45 7.17
N PRO A 90 0.82 4.33 7.87
CA PRO A 90 1.59 3.12 7.68
C PRO A 90 1.26 2.53 6.30
N VAL A 91 2.29 2.05 5.60
CA VAL A 91 2.13 1.35 4.32
C VAL A 91 2.37 -0.13 4.55
N HIS A 92 1.46 -0.98 4.08
CA HIS A 92 1.68 -2.43 4.04
C HIS A 92 2.42 -2.77 2.74
N ILE A 93 3.75 -2.49 2.75
CA ILE A 93 4.56 -2.55 1.53
C ILE A 93 4.65 -3.98 0.98
N TYR A 94 4.63 -4.13 -0.33
CA TYR A 94 4.68 -5.40 -1.07
C TYR A 94 3.54 -6.38 -0.76
N GLY A 95 2.55 -5.97 0.03
CA GLY A 95 1.47 -6.83 0.52
C GLY A 95 1.78 -7.50 1.85
N ASN A 96 2.89 -7.14 2.48
CA ASN A 96 3.29 -7.60 3.82
C ASN A 96 2.78 -6.61 4.87
N PRO A 97 1.92 -7.03 5.82
CA PRO A 97 1.47 -6.14 6.88
C PRO A 97 2.65 -5.55 7.67
N CYS A 98 2.63 -4.24 7.92
CA CYS A 98 3.59 -3.62 8.81
C CYS A 98 3.39 -4.10 10.27
N ASP A 99 4.35 -3.86 11.15
CA ASP A 99 4.17 -4.03 12.59
C ASP A 99 3.13 -3.04 13.10
N PHE A 100 1.88 -3.49 13.11
CA PHE A 100 0.76 -2.63 13.44
C PHE A 100 0.64 -2.36 14.95
N ASP A 101 1.21 -3.20 15.81
CA ASP A 101 1.27 -2.92 17.24
C ASP A 101 2.16 -1.71 17.53
N SER A 102 3.32 -1.61 16.90
CA SER A 102 4.18 -0.43 16.99
C SER A 102 3.48 0.83 16.43
N VAL A 103 2.75 0.69 15.31
CA VAL A 103 1.96 1.80 14.75
C VAL A 103 0.87 2.24 15.71
N LYS A 104 0.16 1.30 16.33
CA LYS A 104 -0.90 1.57 17.29
C LYS A 104 -0.36 2.23 18.56
N SER A 105 0.71 1.72 19.12
CA SER A 105 1.38 2.31 20.28
C SER A 105 1.80 3.76 20.00
N PHE A 106 2.42 4.01 18.84
CA PHE A 106 2.79 5.35 18.42
C PHE A 106 1.58 6.29 18.28
N SER A 107 0.48 5.80 17.70
CA SER A 107 -0.76 6.57 17.58
C SER A 107 -1.37 6.90 18.93
N GLU A 108 -1.45 5.93 19.85
CA GLU A 108 -2.01 6.12 21.19
C GLU A 108 -1.18 7.09 22.03
N GLU A 109 0.15 6.97 22.01
CA GLU A 109 1.07 7.89 22.73
C GLU A 109 0.96 9.33 22.25
N ASN A 110 0.81 9.52 20.93
CA ASN A 110 0.70 10.85 20.32
C ASN A 110 -0.75 11.33 20.17
N LYS A 111 -1.76 10.50 20.46
CA LYS A 111 -3.20 10.77 20.31
C LYS A 111 -3.58 11.21 18.91
N ILE A 112 -3.10 10.50 17.91
CA ILE A 112 -3.26 10.80 16.49
C ILE A 112 -3.97 9.67 15.74
N PRO A 113 -4.75 9.95 14.68
CA PRO A 113 -5.40 8.94 13.86
C PRO A 113 -4.42 8.19 12.95
N ILE A 114 -4.85 6.97 12.55
CA ILE A 114 -4.14 6.09 11.62
C ILE A 114 -4.93 5.98 10.32
N VAL A 115 -4.27 6.21 9.18
CA VAL A 115 -4.79 5.93 7.84
C VAL A 115 -3.95 4.82 7.22
N GLU A 116 -4.47 3.59 7.16
CA GLU A 116 -3.75 2.47 6.54
C GLU A 116 -3.61 2.68 5.03
N ASP A 117 -2.40 2.73 4.51
CA ASP A 117 -2.15 2.56 3.08
C ASP A 117 -2.04 1.07 2.75
N ALA A 118 -3.20 0.45 2.51
CA ALA A 118 -3.34 -0.95 2.12
C ALA A 118 -3.39 -1.14 0.59
N CYS A 119 -2.91 -0.14 -0.19
CA CYS A 119 -2.94 -0.16 -1.65
C CYS A 119 -2.17 -1.31 -2.30
N GLN A 120 -1.32 -1.99 -1.54
CA GLN A 120 -0.58 -3.18 -1.98
C GLN A 120 -1.01 -4.46 -1.22
N ALA A 121 -2.01 -4.40 -0.35
CA ALA A 121 -2.26 -5.45 0.65
C ALA A 121 -3.72 -5.96 0.68
N HIS A 122 -4.36 -6.07 -0.50
CA HIS A 122 -5.73 -6.54 -0.64
C HIS A 122 -5.91 -7.96 -0.09
N GLY A 123 -6.52 -8.10 1.08
CA GLY A 123 -6.75 -9.37 1.75
C GLY A 123 -5.60 -9.85 2.65
N ALA A 124 -4.54 -9.07 2.82
CA ALA A 124 -3.53 -9.35 3.84
C ALA A 124 -4.14 -9.31 5.25
N ILE A 125 -3.56 -10.08 6.17
CA ILE A 125 -4.11 -10.26 7.51
C ILE A 125 -3.03 -9.88 8.53
N TYR A 126 -3.43 -9.19 9.58
CA TYR A 126 -2.64 -8.94 10.78
C TYR A 126 -3.45 -9.36 12.00
N LYS A 127 -2.91 -10.28 12.83
CA LYS A 127 -3.58 -10.82 14.04
C LYS A 127 -5.05 -11.18 13.80
N ASN A 128 -5.32 -11.98 12.76
CA ASN A 128 -6.65 -12.45 12.36
C ASN A 128 -7.63 -11.39 11.84
N LYS A 129 -7.19 -10.15 11.61
CA LYS A 129 -7.99 -9.09 10.97
C LYS A 129 -7.39 -8.73 9.62
N LYS A 130 -8.23 -8.48 8.62
CA LYS A 130 -7.74 -7.96 7.35
C LYS A 130 -7.25 -6.53 7.51
N VAL A 131 -6.10 -6.22 6.91
CA VAL A 131 -5.61 -4.83 6.83
C VAL A 131 -6.65 -3.96 6.12
N GLY A 132 -6.70 -2.69 6.46
CA GLY A 132 -7.77 -1.77 6.06
C GLY A 132 -9.00 -1.82 6.97
N SER A 133 -9.00 -2.68 8.02
CA SER A 133 -10.05 -2.72 9.04
C SER A 133 -9.53 -2.51 10.47
N ILE A 134 -8.23 -2.32 10.63
CA ILE A 134 -7.58 -2.31 11.95
C ILE A 134 -7.26 -0.91 12.47
N SER A 135 -7.55 0.13 11.68
CA SER A 135 -7.35 1.54 11.99
C SER A 135 -8.62 2.37 11.81
N ASP A 136 -8.49 3.70 11.87
CA ASP A 136 -9.60 4.63 11.64
C ASP A 136 -10.10 4.57 10.20
N ILE A 137 -9.18 4.51 9.24
CA ILE A 137 -9.48 4.45 7.80
C ILE A 137 -8.46 3.55 7.10
N GLY A 138 -8.94 2.60 6.27
CA GLY A 138 -8.12 1.84 5.34
C GLY A 138 -8.27 2.34 3.91
N CYS A 139 -7.18 2.39 3.14
CA CYS A 139 -7.17 2.87 1.75
C CYS A 139 -6.62 1.81 0.81
N PHE A 140 -7.33 1.53 -0.28
CA PHE A 140 -6.94 0.55 -1.29
C PHE A 140 -6.88 1.19 -2.68
N SER A 141 -5.99 0.66 -3.52
CA SER A 141 -5.86 1.03 -4.93
C SER A 141 -6.24 -0.16 -5.82
N PHE A 142 -6.99 0.11 -6.88
CA PHE A 142 -7.33 -0.89 -7.89
C PHE A 142 -6.60 -0.67 -9.22
N TYR A 143 -5.46 0.05 -9.19
CA TYR A 143 -4.60 0.22 -10.34
C TYR A 143 -4.32 -1.14 -11.03
N PRO A 144 -4.20 -1.21 -12.36
CA PRO A 144 -4.17 -2.47 -13.11
C PRO A 144 -3.18 -3.53 -12.64
N THR A 145 -2.06 -3.14 -12.04
CA THR A 145 -1.04 -4.08 -11.54
C THR A 145 -1.31 -4.63 -10.12
N LYS A 146 -2.34 -4.12 -9.43
CA LYS A 146 -2.66 -4.56 -8.07
C LYS A 146 -3.25 -5.97 -8.04
N ASN A 147 -3.18 -6.64 -6.87
CA ASN A 147 -3.73 -7.99 -6.67
C ASN A 147 -5.21 -8.08 -7.07
N MET A 148 -5.90 -6.96 -6.96
CA MET A 148 -7.27 -6.76 -7.44
C MET A 148 -7.32 -5.47 -8.27
N THR A 149 -7.86 -5.54 -9.48
CA THR A 149 -8.05 -4.39 -10.38
C THR A 149 -9.51 -4.19 -10.74
N VAL A 150 -9.84 -3.01 -11.21
CA VAL A 150 -11.18 -2.66 -11.73
C VAL A 150 -11.18 -2.41 -13.24
N GLY A 151 -10.11 -2.80 -13.95
CA GLY A 151 -9.96 -2.58 -15.39
C GLY A 151 -9.56 -1.16 -15.76
N GLY A 152 -8.93 -0.44 -14.84
CA GLY A 152 -8.46 0.93 -14.96
C GLY A 152 -8.13 1.48 -13.58
N ASP A 153 -8.09 2.82 -13.46
CA ASP A 153 -7.89 3.44 -12.16
C ASP A 153 -9.11 3.27 -11.24
N GLY A 154 -8.85 3.14 -9.97
CA GLY A 154 -9.85 3.06 -8.92
C GLY A 154 -9.21 2.97 -7.55
N GLY A 155 -9.98 3.26 -6.54
CA GLY A 155 -9.60 3.13 -5.13
C GLY A 155 -10.84 3.05 -4.25
N ILE A 156 -10.61 2.81 -2.97
CA ILE A 156 -11.68 2.77 -1.97
C ILE A 156 -11.12 3.09 -0.59
N ALA A 157 -11.88 3.85 0.19
CA ALA A 157 -11.62 4.05 1.61
C ALA A 157 -12.59 3.20 2.43
N THR A 158 -12.12 2.55 3.49
CA THR A 158 -12.90 1.72 4.41
C THR A 158 -12.85 2.28 5.82
N THR A 159 -13.95 2.24 6.57
CA THR A 159 -14.01 2.75 7.95
C THR A 159 -15.18 2.13 8.72
N ASN A 160 -15.12 2.21 10.04
CA ASN A 160 -16.24 1.88 10.93
C ASN A 160 -16.99 3.13 11.41
N ASP A 161 -16.49 4.32 11.11
CA ASP A 161 -17.06 5.61 11.50
C ASP A 161 -17.97 6.17 10.39
N GLU A 162 -19.24 6.38 10.73
CA GLU A 162 -20.25 6.89 9.79
C GLU A 162 -19.99 8.34 9.40
N GLU A 163 -19.47 9.16 10.29
CA GLU A 163 -19.20 10.57 10.00
C GLU A 163 -17.99 10.72 9.04
N ILE A 164 -16.98 9.89 9.21
CA ILE A 164 -15.86 9.80 8.26
C ILE A 164 -16.37 9.37 6.88
N MET A 165 -17.20 8.32 6.83
CA MET A 165 -17.81 7.83 5.59
C MET A 165 -18.60 8.94 4.89
N LYS A 166 -19.49 9.66 5.61
CA LYS A 166 -20.27 10.76 5.06
C LYS A 166 -19.39 11.88 4.51
N LYS A 167 -18.33 12.25 5.23
CA LYS A 167 -17.38 13.28 4.77
C LYS A 167 -16.69 12.87 3.46
N ILE A 168 -16.14 11.64 3.39
CA ILE A 168 -15.47 11.15 2.18
C ILE A 168 -16.47 11.08 1.02
N ASN A 169 -17.68 10.56 1.26
CA ASN A 169 -18.73 10.44 0.25
C ASN A 169 -19.16 11.80 -0.32
N SER A 170 -19.31 12.81 0.52
CA SER A 170 -19.60 14.18 0.10
C SER A 170 -18.44 14.76 -0.72
N MET A 171 -17.21 14.68 -0.21
CA MET A 171 -16.03 15.28 -0.85
C MET A 171 -15.69 14.63 -2.20
N ARG A 172 -15.89 13.31 -2.39
CA ARG A 172 -15.65 12.66 -3.70
C ARG A 172 -16.60 13.14 -4.80
N ASP A 173 -17.75 13.71 -4.42
CA ASP A 173 -18.77 14.21 -5.32
C ASP A 173 -19.01 15.73 -5.14
N ASN A 174 -17.96 16.50 -5.32
CA ASN A 174 -17.97 17.97 -5.31
C ASN A 174 -18.44 18.62 -4.00
N GLY A 175 -18.44 17.90 -2.87
CA GLY A 175 -18.94 18.41 -1.59
C GLY A 175 -20.47 18.38 -1.49
N ARG A 176 -21.12 17.46 -2.23
CA ARG A 176 -22.58 17.31 -2.27
C ARG A 176 -23.15 17.09 -0.88
N GLY A 177 -24.18 17.88 -0.54
CA GLY A 177 -24.97 17.79 0.67
C GLY A 177 -26.08 16.73 0.59
N GLU A 178 -27.05 16.81 1.48
CA GLU A 178 -28.16 15.86 1.56
C GLU A 178 -29.07 15.89 0.34
N THR A 179 -29.26 17.03 -0.29
CA THR A 179 -30.07 17.15 -1.49
C THR A 179 -29.21 17.14 -2.75
N ARG A 180 -29.81 16.74 -3.88
CA ARG A 180 -29.11 16.61 -5.16
C ARG A 180 -28.45 17.91 -5.64
N ASN A 181 -28.99 19.05 -5.27
CA ASN A 181 -28.58 20.36 -5.78
C ASN A 181 -27.90 21.25 -4.75
N THR A 182 -27.62 20.72 -3.54
CA THR A 182 -26.86 21.45 -2.51
C THR A 182 -25.43 20.94 -2.43
N PHE A 183 -24.50 21.85 -2.22
CA PHE A 183 -23.08 21.58 -2.04
C PHE A 183 -22.64 22.33 -0.78
N ASP A 184 -22.51 21.60 0.32
CA ASP A 184 -22.32 22.17 1.64
C ASP A 184 -20.86 22.36 2.01
N LYS A 185 -19.95 21.77 1.23
CA LYS A 185 -18.50 21.77 1.46
C LYS A 185 -17.74 21.85 0.15
N PHE A 186 -16.47 22.19 0.24
CA PHE A 186 -15.56 22.01 -0.89
C PHE A 186 -15.35 20.50 -1.16
N GLY A 187 -15.32 20.11 -2.41
CA GLY A 187 -15.15 18.73 -2.82
C GLY A 187 -14.53 18.59 -4.20
N TYR A 188 -14.40 17.34 -4.64
CA TYR A 188 -13.66 16.96 -5.84
C TYR A 188 -14.51 16.06 -6.73
N THR A 189 -14.13 15.93 -7.98
CA THR A 189 -14.66 14.89 -8.88
C THR A 189 -13.75 13.65 -8.79
N MET A 190 -13.91 12.88 -7.70
CA MET A 190 -13.10 11.70 -7.41
C MET A 190 -13.94 10.42 -7.28
N ARG A 191 -15.01 10.31 -8.05
CA ARG A 191 -15.92 9.15 -8.04
C ARG A 191 -15.33 7.98 -8.84
N LEU A 192 -15.59 6.75 -8.39
CA LEU A 192 -15.43 5.56 -9.23
C LEU A 192 -16.61 5.50 -10.21
N ASN A 193 -16.40 5.04 -11.44
CA ASN A 193 -17.50 4.83 -12.38
C ASN A 193 -18.15 3.44 -12.22
N SER A 194 -19.38 3.28 -12.75
CA SER A 194 -20.18 2.07 -12.57
C SER A 194 -19.60 0.85 -13.28
N VAL A 195 -18.88 1.03 -14.39
CA VAL A 195 -18.26 -0.08 -15.13
C VAL A 195 -17.12 -0.68 -14.31
N ASN A 196 -16.24 0.16 -13.80
CA ASN A 196 -15.13 -0.27 -12.94
C ASN A 196 -15.65 -0.92 -11.65
N ALA A 197 -16.72 -0.40 -11.06
CA ALA A 197 -17.36 -1.02 -9.89
C ALA A 197 -17.91 -2.43 -10.19
N ALA A 198 -18.50 -2.64 -11.36
CA ALA A 198 -18.99 -3.95 -11.79
C ALA A 198 -17.84 -4.95 -11.97
N ILE A 199 -16.73 -4.53 -12.60
CA ILE A 199 -15.51 -5.33 -12.73
C ILE A 199 -14.96 -5.67 -11.35
N GLY A 200 -14.86 -4.67 -10.45
CA GLY A 200 -14.39 -4.84 -9.08
C GLY A 200 -15.16 -5.91 -8.31
N ARG A 201 -16.48 -5.94 -8.42
CA ARG A 201 -17.33 -6.96 -7.81
C ARG A 201 -17.01 -8.38 -8.29
N ILE A 202 -16.70 -8.54 -9.58
CA ILE A 202 -16.32 -9.84 -10.15
C ILE A 202 -14.93 -10.23 -9.65
N GLN A 203 -13.96 -9.31 -9.69
CA GLN A 203 -12.59 -9.54 -9.27
C GLN A 203 -12.49 -9.92 -7.79
N LEU A 204 -13.30 -9.30 -6.94
CA LEU A 204 -13.33 -9.56 -5.50
C LEU A 204 -13.66 -11.02 -5.18
N LYS A 205 -14.54 -11.67 -5.95
CA LYS A 205 -14.90 -13.09 -5.75
C LYS A 205 -13.71 -14.05 -5.92
N GLY A 206 -12.73 -13.69 -6.73
CA GLY A 206 -11.55 -14.52 -6.99
C GLY A 206 -10.29 -14.08 -6.25
N LEU A 207 -10.36 -13.04 -5.40
CA LEU A 207 -9.19 -12.42 -4.80
C LEU A 207 -8.42 -13.39 -3.89
N ASP A 208 -9.12 -14.11 -3.00
CA ASP A 208 -8.47 -15.02 -2.05
C ASP A 208 -7.74 -16.16 -2.78
N LYS A 209 -8.32 -16.70 -3.85
CA LYS A 209 -7.67 -17.74 -4.68
C LYS A 209 -6.40 -17.22 -5.35
N LYS A 210 -6.43 -15.98 -5.85
CA LYS A 210 -5.25 -15.34 -6.46
C LYS A 210 -4.16 -15.06 -5.42
N ASN A 211 -4.55 -14.62 -4.22
CA ASN A 211 -3.62 -14.39 -3.12
C ASN A 211 -3.01 -15.72 -2.63
N GLN A 212 -3.80 -16.78 -2.53
CA GLN A 212 -3.29 -18.12 -2.21
C GLN A 212 -2.22 -18.55 -3.23
N ARG A 213 -2.48 -18.39 -4.53
CA ARG A 213 -1.47 -18.73 -5.55
C ARG A 213 -0.19 -17.89 -5.41
N ARG A 214 -0.29 -16.61 -5.07
CA ARG A 214 0.89 -15.77 -4.80
C ARG A 214 1.69 -16.24 -3.58
N GLN A 215 1.01 -16.75 -2.55
CA GLN A 215 1.67 -17.35 -1.39
C GLN A 215 2.40 -18.65 -1.78
N GLU A 216 1.77 -19.52 -2.58
CA GLU A 216 2.41 -20.74 -3.12
C GLU A 216 3.66 -20.40 -3.94
N ILE A 217 3.59 -19.35 -4.80
CA ILE A 217 4.74 -18.87 -5.57
C ILE A 217 5.86 -18.38 -4.63
N ALA A 218 5.53 -17.67 -3.55
CA ALA A 218 6.52 -17.20 -2.58
C ALA A 218 7.21 -18.37 -1.85
N GLU A 219 6.46 -19.42 -1.47
CA GLU A 219 7.04 -20.61 -0.87
C GLU A 219 7.98 -21.33 -1.85
N LEU A 220 7.60 -21.44 -3.14
CA LEU A 220 8.51 -22.02 -4.15
C LEU A 220 9.81 -21.24 -4.28
N TYR A 221 9.77 -19.90 -4.22
CA TYR A 221 11.00 -19.10 -4.18
C TYR A 221 11.83 -19.37 -2.93
N LYS A 222 11.21 -19.44 -1.74
CA LYS A 222 11.90 -19.73 -0.47
C LYS A 222 12.57 -21.12 -0.48
N GLU A 223 11.89 -22.12 -1.03
CA GLU A 223 12.39 -23.50 -1.10
C GLU A 223 13.55 -23.66 -2.09
N ASN A 224 13.62 -22.83 -3.12
CA ASN A 224 14.58 -23.01 -4.22
C ASN A 224 15.71 -21.97 -4.27
N LEU A 225 15.70 -20.95 -3.39
CA LEU A 225 16.81 -20.03 -3.23
C LEU A 225 17.78 -20.56 -2.16
N ASN A 226 19.08 -20.51 -2.43
CA ASN A 226 20.11 -21.11 -1.57
C ASN A 226 20.43 -20.27 -0.32
N ASP A 227 19.93 -19.04 -0.25
CA ASP A 227 20.24 -18.09 0.83
C ASP A 227 18.98 -17.35 1.29
N ASP A 228 18.98 -16.88 2.54
CA ASP A 228 17.89 -16.10 3.13
C ASP A 228 17.93 -14.65 2.60
N ILE A 229 17.74 -14.54 1.28
CA ILE A 229 17.74 -13.24 0.58
C ILE A 229 16.34 -12.64 0.41
N MET A 230 15.28 -13.38 0.70
CA MET A 230 13.92 -12.88 0.67
C MET A 230 13.64 -11.98 1.85
N LEU A 231 12.83 -10.94 1.63
CA LEU A 231 12.40 -10.08 2.72
C LEU A 231 11.60 -10.86 3.76
N LYS A 232 11.80 -10.52 5.04
CA LYS A 232 11.09 -11.15 6.15
C LYS A 232 9.62 -10.75 6.16
N GLU A 233 8.78 -11.72 6.47
CA GLU A 233 7.39 -11.45 6.73
C GLU A 233 7.18 -11.00 8.18
N ASN A 234 6.12 -10.22 8.39
CA ASN A 234 5.67 -9.94 9.75
C ASN A 234 5.17 -11.24 10.39
N PRO A 235 5.70 -11.66 11.54
CA PRO A 235 5.32 -12.93 12.18
C PRO A 235 3.85 -12.98 12.62
N ASP A 236 3.25 -11.83 12.90
CA ASP A 236 1.82 -11.68 13.22
C ASP A 236 0.95 -11.43 11.99
N GLY A 237 1.55 -11.42 10.80
CA GLY A 237 0.92 -11.10 9.52
C GLY A 237 0.83 -12.29 8.57
N LYS A 238 -0.09 -12.18 7.60
CA LYS A 238 -0.14 -13.04 6.42
C LYS A 238 -0.06 -12.18 5.18
N SER A 239 1.09 -12.23 4.49
CA SER A 239 1.34 -11.48 3.26
C SER A 239 0.47 -11.98 2.10
N VAL A 240 0.12 -11.07 1.20
CA VAL A 240 -0.53 -11.38 -0.09
C VAL A 240 0.42 -11.24 -1.28
N TYR A 241 1.68 -10.99 -1.01
CA TYR A 241 2.75 -10.94 -2.00
C TYR A 241 2.36 -10.20 -3.28
N HIS A 242 1.99 -8.91 -3.09
CA HIS A 242 1.82 -8.00 -4.22
C HIS A 242 3.11 -7.94 -5.04
N GLN A 243 4.25 -7.92 -4.34
CA GLN A 243 5.58 -8.13 -4.90
C GLN A 243 6.30 -9.21 -4.09
N ILE A 244 7.07 -10.06 -4.76
CA ILE A 244 8.05 -10.94 -4.15
C ILE A 244 9.40 -10.27 -4.32
N VAL A 245 10.05 -9.91 -3.23
CA VAL A 245 11.26 -9.08 -3.23
C VAL A 245 12.40 -9.82 -2.57
N ILE A 246 13.54 -9.84 -3.26
CA ILE A 246 14.83 -10.25 -2.68
C ILE A 246 15.70 -9.04 -2.39
N LYS A 247 16.63 -9.19 -1.46
CA LYS A 247 17.61 -8.16 -1.08
C LYS A 247 19.01 -8.74 -1.16
N HIS A 248 19.86 -8.18 -2.02
CA HIS A 248 21.23 -8.67 -2.21
C HIS A 248 22.17 -7.57 -2.69
N GLU A 249 23.42 -7.56 -2.22
CA GLU A 249 24.43 -6.55 -2.60
C GLU A 249 24.75 -6.57 -4.10
N LYS A 250 24.73 -7.76 -4.73
CA LYS A 250 24.94 -7.92 -6.17
C LYS A 250 23.65 -7.74 -7.00
N ARG A 251 22.63 -7.02 -6.48
CA ARG A 251 21.32 -6.85 -7.09
C ARG A 251 21.39 -6.49 -8.58
N ASP A 252 22.24 -5.55 -8.96
CA ASP A 252 22.34 -5.09 -10.35
C ASP A 252 22.93 -6.17 -11.27
N GLN A 253 23.85 -7.01 -10.76
CA GLN A 253 24.40 -8.13 -11.50
C GLN A 253 23.34 -9.22 -11.69
N ILE A 254 22.59 -9.56 -10.66
CA ILE A 254 21.46 -10.49 -10.70
C ILE A 254 20.44 -10.00 -11.71
N GLN A 255 20.01 -8.74 -11.63
CA GLN A 255 19.05 -8.16 -12.57
C GLN A 255 19.53 -8.24 -14.02
N LYS A 256 20.80 -7.91 -14.28
CA LYS A 256 21.40 -7.99 -15.62
C LYS A 256 21.42 -9.43 -16.15
N GLN A 257 21.75 -10.40 -15.31
CA GLN A 257 21.74 -11.83 -15.69
C GLN A 257 20.32 -12.31 -16.02
N LEU A 258 19.34 -11.99 -15.19
CA LEU A 258 17.94 -12.33 -15.41
C LEU A 258 17.43 -11.73 -16.73
N THR A 259 17.72 -10.44 -16.97
CA THR A 259 17.37 -9.78 -18.23
C THR A 259 18.00 -10.46 -19.45
N LYS A 260 19.26 -10.87 -19.36
CA LYS A 260 19.96 -11.62 -20.45
C LYS A 260 19.26 -12.94 -20.79
N ASN A 261 18.61 -13.55 -19.80
CA ASN A 261 17.82 -14.78 -19.97
C ASN A 261 16.34 -14.52 -20.24
N ASN A 262 15.96 -13.30 -20.67
CA ASN A 262 14.58 -12.88 -20.94
C ASN A 262 13.64 -12.96 -19.71
N ILE A 263 14.19 -12.89 -18.49
CA ILE A 263 13.42 -12.83 -17.25
C ILE A 263 13.28 -11.36 -16.84
N GLN A 264 12.04 -10.86 -16.86
CA GLN A 264 11.75 -9.48 -16.48
C GLN A 264 11.66 -9.33 -14.96
N THR A 265 12.32 -8.32 -14.44
CA THR A 265 12.30 -7.92 -13.02
C THR A 265 12.10 -6.42 -12.90
N ALA A 266 11.76 -5.96 -11.69
CA ALA A 266 11.57 -4.55 -11.41
C ALA A 266 12.18 -4.19 -10.05
N ILE A 267 12.31 -2.88 -9.77
CA ILE A 267 12.76 -2.39 -8.47
C ILE A 267 11.65 -1.49 -7.91
N HIS A 268 11.09 -1.88 -6.79
CA HIS A 268 10.05 -1.13 -6.08
C HIS A 268 10.53 -0.73 -4.67
N TYR A 269 11.21 0.45 -4.49
CA TYR A 269 11.41 1.51 -5.48
C TYR A 269 12.88 1.86 -5.56
N PRO A 270 13.43 2.22 -6.75
CA PRO A 270 14.89 2.47 -6.91
C PRO A 270 15.34 3.77 -6.25
N ILE A 271 14.42 4.71 -6.04
CA ILE A 271 14.69 6.01 -5.41
C ILE A 271 13.67 6.18 -4.28
N PRO A 272 14.10 6.20 -3.01
CA PRO A 272 13.23 6.47 -1.87
C PRO A 272 12.56 7.84 -2.00
N ILE A 273 11.38 8.02 -1.37
CA ILE A 273 10.59 9.25 -1.50
C ILE A 273 11.41 10.50 -1.12
N HIS A 274 12.20 10.46 -0.02
CA HIS A 274 12.99 11.61 0.42
C HIS A 274 14.11 12.01 -0.56
N LYS A 275 14.50 11.12 -1.49
CA LYS A 275 15.48 11.41 -2.56
C LYS A 275 14.82 11.87 -3.86
N GLN A 276 13.50 11.82 -3.97
CA GLN A 276 12.81 12.34 -5.13
C GLN A 276 12.97 13.87 -5.24
N PRO A 277 13.13 14.43 -6.43
CA PRO A 277 13.39 15.88 -6.62
C PRO A 277 12.40 16.78 -5.87
N ILE A 278 11.12 16.42 -5.84
CA ILE A 278 10.07 17.19 -5.15
C ILE A 278 10.24 17.22 -3.62
N TYR A 279 10.96 16.26 -3.03
CA TYR A 279 11.17 16.12 -1.59
C TYR A 279 12.62 16.39 -1.15
N GLN A 280 13.55 16.67 -2.07
CA GLN A 280 14.96 16.94 -1.75
C GLN A 280 15.15 18.12 -0.78
N SER A 281 14.25 19.11 -0.82
CA SER A 281 14.28 20.26 0.09
C SER A 281 14.12 19.89 1.56
N LEU A 282 13.62 18.69 1.87
CA LEU A 282 13.53 18.18 3.24
C LEU A 282 14.92 17.85 3.83
N ASN A 283 15.94 17.70 3.00
CA ASN A 283 17.34 17.43 3.36
C ASN A 283 17.50 16.29 4.38
N LEU A 284 16.79 15.17 4.16
CA LEU A 284 16.80 14.02 5.03
C LEU A 284 17.88 13.01 4.61
N LYS A 285 18.48 12.37 5.63
CA LYS A 285 19.33 11.18 5.49
C LYS A 285 18.63 10.04 6.21
N LEU A 286 18.11 9.07 5.46
CA LEU A 286 17.38 7.90 5.95
C LEU A 286 18.14 6.66 5.46
N GLU A 287 19.10 6.24 6.28
CA GLU A 287 20.18 5.33 5.85
C GLU A 287 19.66 3.94 5.50
N ASN A 288 18.73 3.41 6.29
CA ASN A 288 18.16 2.09 6.01
C ASN A 288 17.46 2.06 4.64
N SER A 289 16.67 3.08 4.33
CA SER A 289 15.95 3.18 3.05
C SER A 289 16.92 3.35 1.87
N GLU A 290 18.00 4.12 2.05
CA GLU A 290 18.99 4.36 0.99
C GLU A 290 19.74 3.06 0.65
N ILE A 291 20.19 2.31 1.67
CA ILE A 291 20.81 1.00 1.49
C ILE A 291 19.80 0.00 0.90
N PHE A 292 18.61 -0.07 1.47
CA PHE A 292 17.55 -0.99 1.04
C PHE A 292 17.21 -0.83 -0.44
N SER A 293 16.98 0.40 -0.90
CA SER A 293 16.65 0.69 -2.30
C SER A 293 17.76 0.31 -3.29
N SER A 294 19.02 0.29 -2.84
CA SER A 294 20.15 -0.14 -3.66
C SER A 294 20.26 -1.66 -3.81
N GLN A 295 19.61 -2.43 -2.94
CA GLN A 295 19.78 -3.88 -2.83
C GLN A 295 18.56 -4.71 -3.24
N ILE A 296 17.37 -4.12 -3.29
CA ILE A 296 16.12 -4.84 -3.56
C ILE A 296 15.89 -5.13 -5.03
N LEU A 297 15.24 -6.28 -5.32
CA LEU A 297 14.79 -6.69 -6.64
C LEU A 297 13.46 -7.43 -6.54
N SER A 298 12.45 -6.98 -7.29
CA SER A 298 11.16 -7.65 -7.37
C SER A 298 11.20 -8.72 -8.47
N LEU A 299 10.89 -9.95 -8.09
CA LEU A 299 10.87 -11.13 -8.94
C LEU A 299 9.50 -11.30 -9.63
N PRO A 300 9.43 -12.08 -10.73
CA PRO A 300 8.16 -12.43 -11.35
C PRO A 300 7.20 -13.10 -10.37
N SER A 301 5.97 -12.56 -10.19
CA SER A 301 5.04 -13.03 -9.16
C SER A 301 3.56 -12.83 -9.53
N TYR A 302 3.15 -13.23 -10.74
CA TYR A 302 1.74 -13.16 -11.14
C TYR A 302 1.07 -14.53 -11.04
N PRO A 303 -0.24 -14.64 -10.73
CA PRO A 303 -0.90 -15.92 -10.43
C PRO A 303 -0.87 -16.99 -11.53
N MET A 304 -0.61 -16.60 -12.79
CA MET A 304 -0.57 -17.53 -13.93
C MET A 304 0.84 -18.03 -14.27
N ILE A 305 1.88 -17.61 -13.50
CA ILE A 305 3.24 -18.12 -13.72
C ILE A 305 3.27 -19.61 -13.34
N ASP A 306 3.93 -20.42 -14.17
CA ASP A 306 4.14 -21.84 -13.88
C ASP A 306 5.34 -22.05 -12.94
N ASP A 307 5.36 -23.20 -12.27
CA ASP A 307 6.38 -23.52 -11.27
C ASP A 307 7.77 -23.72 -11.90
N GLU A 308 7.85 -24.23 -13.13
CA GLU A 308 9.11 -24.42 -13.86
C GLU A 308 9.78 -23.07 -14.15
N SER A 309 9.00 -22.07 -14.52
CA SER A 309 9.50 -20.70 -14.71
C SER A 309 10.08 -20.13 -13.41
N ILE A 310 9.45 -20.38 -12.25
CA ILE A 310 9.96 -19.95 -10.95
C ILE A 310 11.29 -20.63 -10.63
N ILE A 311 11.39 -21.95 -10.81
CA ILE A 311 12.61 -22.73 -10.61
C ILE A 311 13.74 -22.21 -11.52
N THR A 312 13.41 -21.85 -12.76
CA THR A 312 14.38 -21.27 -13.70
C THR A 312 14.91 -19.91 -13.16
N VAL A 313 14.05 -19.05 -12.62
CA VAL A 313 14.47 -17.80 -12.00
C VAL A 313 15.41 -18.07 -10.82
N CYS A 314 15.07 -19.01 -9.93
CA CYS A 314 15.89 -19.38 -8.79
C CYS A 314 17.28 -19.90 -9.24
N ASN A 315 17.34 -20.77 -10.24
CA ASN A 315 18.59 -21.30 -10.76
C ASN A 315 19.52 -20.20 -11.31
N GLU A 316 18.96 -19.16 -11.94
CA GLU A 316 19.75 -18.03 -12.40
C GLU A 316 20.25 -17.15 -11.25
N ILE A 317 19.46 -16.96 -10.20
CA ILE A 317 19.84 -16.19 -9.01
C ILE A 317 20.93 -16.94 -8.21
N ASN A 318 20.77 -18.24 -8.01
CA ASN A 318 21.69 -19.10 -7.25
C ASN A 318 23.13 -19.10 -7.80
N LYS A 319 23.35 -18.66 -9.05
CA LYS A 319 24.71 -18.48 -9.60
C LYS A 319 25.49 -17.34 -8.93
N PHE A 320 24.81 -16.48 -8.16
CA PHE A 320 25.39 -15.32 -7.48
C PHE A 320 25.49 -15.46 -5.96
N LEU A 321 24.79 -16.47 -5.41
CA LEU A 321 24.79 -16.83 -3.99
C LEU A 321 25.82 -17.92 -3.73
#